data_70ce5ed05dd8613cf8ab022e2567700a
#
_entry.id   70ce5ed05dd8613cf8ab022e2567700a
#
_cell.length_a   1.000
_cell.length_b   1.000
_cell.length_c   1.000
_cell.angle_alpha   90.00
_cell.angle_beta   90.00
_cell.angle_gamma   90.00
#
_symmetry.space_group_name_H-M   'P 1'
#
loop_
_entity.id
_entity.type
_entity.pdbx_description
1 polymer ?
#
loop_
_entity_poly.entity_id
_entity_poly.type
_entity_poly.pdbx_seq_one_letter_code
_entity_poly.pdbx_strand_id
1 'polypeptide(L)'
;MFVKKYYKRYKKTSSGPKIKDDNVYDMVKSLLNLPWLFGGTRDFLLSIKEAYEKNGELTKKQIDTVKKIEVKNSTETVEKYNDWAIRYGEGKKEVAVICAHYYKNNPPYFADLSNKILNDDEFTPSERQYVAMCENKFATKVVEATMSEPKYEVGTIIKGRKNAPVIVKDQLFSIIKVNAAPVKSAAKGAKMYELLPFGKTQTIFCEERYLKNVRKHNKKRI
;
A
#
# COMPACT_ATOMS: atom_id res chain seq x y z
N MET A 1 21.30 -35.87 14.66
CA MET A 1 22.70 -35.77 14.18
C MET A 1 22.77 -35.13 12.80
N PHE A 2 22.22 -33.89 12.61
CA PHE A 2 22.16 -33.23 11.28
C PHE A 2 22.25 -31.68 11.33
N VAL A 3 23.04 -31.08 12.24
CA VAL A 3 23.16 -29.62 12.39
C VAL A 3 24.54 -29.04 12.09
N LYS A 4 25.51 -29.84 11.64
CA LYS A 4 26.92 -29.37 11.48
C LYS A 4 27.36 -29.05 10.04
N LYS A 5 26.48 -29.01 9.03
CA LYS A 5 26.91 -28.83 7.62
C LYS A 5 26.62 -27.45 6.97
N TYR A 6 25.95 -26.54 7.64
CA TYR A 6 25.55 -25.25 7.00
C TYR A 6 26.43 -24.03 7.33
N TYR A 7 27.33 -24.10 8.31
CA TYR A 7 28.15 -22.95 8.74
C TYR A 7 29.52 -22.80 8.09
N LYS A 8 29.90 -23.65 7.12
CA LYS A 8 31.24 -23.61 6.50
C LYS A 8 31.31 -22.86 5.14
N ARG A 9 30.27 -22.20 4.65
CA ARG A 9 30.27 -21.60 3.29
C ARG A 9 30.35 -20.07 3.22
N TYR A 10 30.49 -19.37 4.34
CA TYR A 10 30.56 -17.87 4.34
C TYR A 10 31.91 -17.33 4.84
N LYS A 11 33.01 -17.98 4.55
CA LYS A 11 34.36 -17.42 4.66
C LYS A 11 35.04 -17.33 3.29
N LYS A 12 34.38 -16.68 2.32
CA LYS A 12 35.11 -15.97 1.27
C LYS A 12 35.02 -14.50 1.62
N THR A 13 35.95 -14.02 2.43
CA THR A 13 36.33 -12.63 2.54
C THR A 13 36.53 -12.12 1.10
N SER A 14 35.72 -11.18 0.65
CA SER A 14 35.94 -10.48 -0.61
C SER A 14 37.20 -9.64 -0.45
N SER A 15 38.35 -10.24 -0.73
CA SER A 15 39.65 -9.55 -0.78
C SER A 15 39.74 -8.71 -2.05
N GLY A 16 38.93 -7.66 -2.13
CA GLY A 16 39.16 -6.58 -3.07
C GLY A 16 40.27 -5.66 -2.55
N PRO A 17 40.89 -4.86 -3.43
CA PRO A 17 41.92 -3.91 -3.03
C PRO A 17 41.37 -3.02 -1.90
N LYS A 18 42.17 -2.88 -0.85
CA LYS A 18 41.87 -2.02 0.30
C LYS A 18 42.40 -0.61 0.01
N ILE A 19 41.65 0.39 0.44
CA ILE A 19 41.90 1.81 0.16
C ILE A 19 41.83 2.55 1.51
N LYS A 20 42.83 3.38 1.75
CA LYS A 20 42.76 4.35 2.84
C LYS A 20 41.95 5.56 2.38
N ASP A 21 40.84 5.85 3.06
CA ASP A 21 39.96 6.97 2.73
C ASP A 21 39.44 7.62 4.02
N ASP A 22 40.21 8.59 4.51
CA ASP A 22 39.91 9.28 5.74
C ASP A 22 38.58 10.08 5.65
N ASN A 23 38.22 10.58 4.44
CA ASN A 23 36.96 11.26 4.21
C ASN A 23 35.75 10.34 4.42
N VAL A 24 35.85 9.09 3.97
CA VAL A 24 34.79 8.08 4.19
C VAL A 24 34.70 7.74 5.68
N TYR A 25 35.80 7.69 6.41
CA TYR A 25 35.77 7.46 7.85
C TYR A 25 35.08 8.60 8.62
N ASP A 26 35.34 9.85 8.26
CA ASP A 26 34.65 11.01 8.85
C ASP A 26 33.14 11.01 8.48
N MET A 27 32.80 10.64 7.26
CA MET A 27 31.43 10.42 6.82
C MET A 27 30.73 9.36 7.68
N VAL A 28 31.38 8.24 7.99
CA VAL A 28 30.82 7.18 8.86
C VAL A 28 30.54 7.75 10.26
N LYS A 29 31.45 8.53 10.84
CA LYS A 29 31.22 9.19 12.15
C LYS A 29 30.01 10.13 12.11
N SER A 30 29.90 10.94 11.08
CA SER A 30 28.78 11.89 10.90
C SER A 30 27.46 11.15 10.79
N LEU A 31 27.40 10.06 9.99
CA LEU A 31 26.21 9.23 9.83
C LEU A 31 25.78 8.57 11.15
N LEU A 32 26.73 8.07 11.95
CA LEU A 32 26.43 7.44 13.23
C LEU A 32 25.83 8.42 14.27
N ASN A 33 26.01 9.73 14.09
CA ASN A 33 25.41 10.76 14.92
C ASN A 33 23.97 11.11 14.52
N LEU A 34 23.46 10.61 13.38
CA LEU A 34 22.08 10.86 12.96
C LEU A 34 21.09 10.11 13.87
N PRO A 35 20.14 10.80 14.51
CA PRO A 35 19.23 10.19 15.49
C PRO A 35 18.25 9.17 14.88
N TRP A 36 17.97 9.30 13.58
CA TRP A 36 17.05 8.39 12.85
C TRP A 36 17.74 7.17 12.24
N LEU A 37 19.06 7.06 12.39
CA LEU A 37 19.80 5.91 11.85
C LEU A 37 19.83 4.77 12.87
N PHE A 38 19.11 3.68 12.58
CA PHE A 38 19.00 2.53 13.47
C PHE A 38 19.03 1.19 12.70
N GLY A 39 19.01 0.07 13.45
CA GLY A 39 18.98 -1.28 12.91
C GLY A 39 20.22 -1.65 12.09
N GLY A 40 20.05 -2.54 11.12
CA GLY A 40 21.16 -3.12 10.36
C GLY A 40 22.06 -2.12 9.61
N THR A 41 21.55 -0.92 9.28
CA THR A 41 22.37 0.15 8.68
C THR A 41 23.35 0.73 9.70
N ARG A 42 22.88 0.96 10.94
CA ARG A 42 23.72 1.42 12.03
C ARG A 42 24.79 0.39 12.40
N ASP A 43 24.39 -0.89 12.52
CA ASP A 43 25.28 -2.00 12.83
C ASP A 43 26.37 -2.17 11.75
N PHE A 44 25.98 -2.02 10.48
CA PHE A 44 26.94 -2.02 9.37
C PHE A 44 27.95 -0.87 9.51
N LEU A 45 27.51 0.36 9.77
CA LEU A 45 28.41 1.52 9.92
C LEU A 45 29.34 1.37 11.14
N LEU A 46 28.87 0.82 12.25
CA LEU A 46 29.70 0.48 13.38
C LEU A 46 30.78 -0.52 13.01
N SER A 47 30.44 -1.59 12.26
CA SER A 47 31.40 -2.57 11.77
C SER A 47 32.45 -1.96 10.83
N ILE A 48 32.06 -0.99 9.99
CA ILE A 48 32.97 -0.24 9.12
C ILE A 48 33.92 0.63 9.95
N LYS A 49 33.40 1.33 10.96
CA LYS A 49 34.19 2.14 11.88
C LYS A 49 35.27 1.30 12.55
N GLU A 50 34.88 0.19 13.18
CA GLU A 50 35.81 -0.77 13.82
C GLU A 50 36.88 -1.32 12.86
N ALA A 51 36.43 -1.69 11.63
CA ALA A 51 37.33 -2.20 10.61
C ALA A 51 38.37 -1.16 10.18
N TYR A 52 37.97 0.13 10.05
CA TYR A 52 38.88 1.21 9.72
C TYR A 52 39.84 1.52 10.86
N GLU A 53 39.37 1.60 12.10
CA GLU A 53 40.19 1.83 13.28
C GLU A 53 41.26 0.73 13.47
N LYS A 54 40.91 -0.50 13.12
CA LYS A 54 41.85 -1.65 13.23
C LYS A 54 42.85 -1.73 12.09
N ASN A 55 42.42 -1.46 10.84
CA ASN A 55 43.22 -1.76 9.64
C ASN A 55 43.68 -0.51 8.89
N GLY A 56 43.13 0.67 9.16
CA GLY A 56 43.38 1.93 8.43
C GLY A 56 42.86 1.97 6.99
N GLU A 57 42.16 0.92 6.56
CA GLU A 57 41.76 0.75 5.16
C GLU A 57 40.39 0.07 5.03
N LEU A 58 39.66 0.39 3.98
CA LEU A 58 38.36 -0.22 3.61
C LEU A 58 38.42 -0.80 2.20
N THR A 59 37.58 -1.77 1.92
CA THR A 59 37.39 -2.26 0.56
C THR A 59 36.55 -1.27 -0.27
N LYS A 60 36.74 -1.25 -1.58
CA LYS A 60 35.94 -0.42 -2.49
C LYS A 60 34.43 -0.63 -2.28
N LYS A 61 33.97 -1.87 -2.10
CA LYS A 61 32.56 -2.17 -1.84
C LYS A 61 32.04 -1.55 -0.54
N GLN A 62 32.86 -1.51 0.51
CA GLN A 62 32.51 -0.87 1.78
C GLN A 62 32.37 0.63 1.59
N ILE A 63 33.33 1.26 0.91
CA ILE A 63 33.32 2.69 0.58
C ILE A 63 32.08 3.04 -0.24
N ASP A 64 31.81 2.32 -1.33
CA ASP A 64 30.63 2.53 -2.18
C ASP A 64 29.32 2.38 -1.41
N THR A 65 29.28 1.46 -0.44
CA THR A 65 28.09 1.27 0.41
C THR A 65 27.90 2.43 1.38
N VAL A 66 28.98 2.92 2.02
CA VAL A 66 28.90 4.09 2.91
C VAL A 66 28.45 5.32 2.12
N LYS A 67 28.97 5.58 0.93
CA LYS A 67 28.54 6.69 0.06
C LYS A 67 27.05 6.58 -0.32
N LYS A 68 26.54 5.38 -0.59
CA LYS A 68 25.11 5.18 -0.84
C LYS A 68 24.24 5.44 0.40
N ILE A 69 24.73 5.09 1.59
CA ILE A 69 24.04 5.38 2.86
C ILE A 69 24.01 6.90 3.10
N GLU A 70 25.11 7.59 2.87
CA GLU A 70 25.21 9.03 3.01
C GLU A 70 24.21 9.76 2.10
N VAL A 71 24.18 9.42 0.81
CA VAL A 71 23.22 10.01 -0.14
C VAL A 71 21.77 9.78 0.31
N LYS A 72 21.44 8.60 0.85
CA LYS A 72 20.09 8.28 1.34
C LYS A 72 19.71 9.05 2.60
N ASN A 73 20.69 9.47 3.39
CA ASN A 73 20.50 10.19 4.66
C ASN A 73 20.94 11.65 4.58
N SER A 74 21.18 12.18 3.38
CA SER A 74 21.44 13.59 3.17
C SER A 74 20.24 14.44 3.63
N THR A 75 20.49 15.65 4.10
CA THR A 75 19.46 16.61 4.53
C THR A 75 18.36 16.75 3.48
N GLU A 76 18.73 16.88 2.20
CA GLU A 76 17.80 17.00 1.09
C GLU A 76 16.88 15.75 0.95
N THR A 77 17.42 14.56 1.16
CA THR A 77 16.63 13.32 1.08
C THR A 77 15.66 13.20 2.25
N VAL A 78 16.10 13.58 3.44
CA VAL A 78 15.26 13.61 4.65
C VAL A 78 14.15 14.65 4.54
N GLU A 79 14.45 15.83 4.05
CA GLU A 79 13.45 16.89 3.78
C GLU A 79 12.39 16.41 2.77
N LYS A 80 12.82 15.85 1.65
CA LYS A 80 11.88 15.26 0.66
C LYS A 80 11.00 14.17 1.25
N TYR A 81 11.54 13.33 2.14
CA TYR A 81 10.76 12.30 2.82
C TYR A 81 9.74 12.92 3.79
N ASN A 82 10.15 13.93 4.57
CA ASN A 82 9.26 14.62 5.49
C ASN A 82 8.14 15.36 4.74
N ASP A 83 8.45 16.07 3.68
CA ASP A 83 7.46 16.71 2.80
C ASP A 83 6.49 15.69 2.21
N TRP A 84 6.99 14.53 1.82
CA TRP A 84 6.13 13.46 1.34
C TRP A 84 5.23 12.92 2.46
N ALA A 85 5.75 12.70 3.66
CA ALA A 85 4.98 12.19 4.80
C ALA A 85 3.82 13.14 5.15
N ILE A 86 4.05 14.47 5.12
CA ILE A 86 3.01 15.49 5.32
C ILE A 86 1.95 15.37 4.21
N ARG A 87 2.34 15.41 2.94
CA ARG A 87 1.42 15.30 1.79
C ARG A 87 0.65 13.98 1.77
N TYR A 88 1.26 12.90 2.26
CA TYR A 88 0.59 11.61 2.39
C TYR A 88 -0.51 11.65 3.44
N GLY A 89 -0.28 12.30 4.58
CA GLY A 89 -1.28 12.48 5.65
C GLY A 89 -2.51 13.30 5.21
N GLU A 90 -2.33 14.27 4.30
CA GLU A 90 -3.36 15.22 3.84
C GLU A 90 -4.33 14.64 2.78
N GLY A 91 -4.82 13.42 2.98
CA GLY A 91 -5.84 12.77 2.11
C GLY A 91 -5.33 11.63 1.26
N LYS A 92 -4.02 11.52 1.01
CA LYS A 92 -3.45 10.40 0.23
C LYS A 92 -3.51 9.08 1.00
N LYS A 93 -3.52 9.11 2.34
CA LYS A 93 -3.65 7.92 3.19
C LYS A 93 -4.98 7.21 2.93
N GLU A 94 -6.09 7.94 2.85
CA GLU A 94 -7.41 7.36 2.54
C GLU A 94 -7.42 6.68 1.18
N VAL A 95 -6.87 7.33 0.16
CA VAL A 95 -6.72 6.76 -1.19
C VAL A 95 -5.87 5.49 -1.16
N ALA A 96 -4.77 5.49 -0.42
CA ALA A 96 -3.91 4.32 -0.27
C ALA A 96 -4.63 3.14 0.38
N VAL A 97 -5.45 3.39 1.41
CA VAL A 97 -6.27 2.36 2.08
C VAL A 97 -7.31 1.77 1.12
N ILE A 98 -8.01 2.62 0.34
CA ILE A 98 -8.96 2.15 -0.69
C ILE A 98 -8.26 1.24 -1.69
N CYS A 99 -7.11 1.66 -2.22
CA CYS A 99 -6.32 0.88 -3.17
C CYS A 99 -5.78 -0.41 -2.55
N ALA A 100 -5.32 -0.37 -1.30
CA ALA A 100 -4.81 -1.53 -0.59
C ALA A 100 -5.89 -2.61 -0.40
N HIS A 101 -7.12 -2.23 -0.04
CA HIS A 101 -8.26 -3.15 0.00
C HIS A 101 -8.55 -3.78 -1.36
N TYR A 102 -8.49 -2.99 -2.44
CA TYR A 102 -8.67 -3.51 -3.80
C TYR A 102 -7.61 -4.54 -4.16
N TYR A 103 -6.32 -4.23 -3.97
CA TYR A 103 -5.22 -5.14 -4.33
C TYR A 103 -5.14 -6.37 -3.41
N LYS A 104 -5.54 -6.27 -2.15
CA LYS A 104 -5.68 -7.43 -1.27
C LYS A 104 -6.70 -8.45 -1.81
N ASN A 105 -7.76 -7.98 -2.47
CA ASN A 105 -8.77 -8.82 -3.11
C ASN A 105 -8.40 -9.24 -4.55
N ASN A 106 -7.32 -8.70 -5.13
CA ASN A 106 -6.89 -8.94 -6.51
C ASN A 106 -5.37 -9.25 -6.59
N PRO A 107 -4.89 -10.31 -5.92
CA PRO A 107 -3.48 -10.70 -6.00
C PRO A 107 -3.07 -11.05 -7.44
N PRO A 108 -1.77 -11.03 -7.78
CA PRO A 108 -0.61 -10.90 -6.86
C PRO A 108 -0.08 -9.45 -6.70
N TYR A 109 -0.67 -8.48 -7.38
CA TYR A 109 -0.13 -7.11 -7.45
C TYR A 109 -0.17 -6.41 -6.09
N PHE A 110 0.95 -5.75 -5.72
CA PHE A 110 1.09 -4.95 -4.50
C PHE A 110 0.71 -5.65 -3.18
N ALA A 111 0.74 -6.98 -3.11
CA ALA A 111 0.28 -7.74 -1.95
C ALA A 111 0.99 -7.32 -0.64
N ASP A 112 2.34 -7.25 -0.65
CA ASP A 112 3.12 -6.87 0.53
C ASP A 112 2.89 -5.41 0.94
N LEU A 113 2.80 -4.51 -0.04
CA LEU A 113 2.52 -3.09 0.20
C LEU A 113 1.12 -2.88 0.78
N SER A 114 0.12 -3.57 0.21
CA SER A 114 -1.27 -3.53 0.69
C SER A 114 -1.38 -4.05 2.13
N ASN A 115 -0.69 -5.14 2.45
CA ASN A 115 -0.67 -5.68 3.81
C ASN A 115 -0.03 -4.72 4.81
N LYS A 116 1.06 -4.04 4.45
CA LYS A 116 1.70 -3.02 5.31
C LYS A 116 0.75 -1.85 5.57
N ILE A 117 0.14 -1.30 4.53
CA ILE A 117 -0.79 -0.16 4.64
C ILE A 117 -2.02 -0.51 5.51
N LEU A 118 -2.53 -1.74 5.42
CA LEU A 118 -3.74 -2.15 6.14
C LEU A 118 -3.49 -2.61 7.59
N ASN A 119 -2.25 -2.99 7.94
CA ASN A 119 -1.93 -3.55 9.25
C ASN A 119 -1.04 -2.63 10.10
N ASP A 120 -0.52 -1.55 9.54
CA ASP A 120 0.37 -0.61 10.22
C ASP A 120 -0.07 0.82 9.90
N ASP A 121 -0.77 1.44 10.84
CA ASP A 121 -1.33 2.79 10.69
C ASP A 121 -0.25 3.88 10.62
N GLU A 122 0.96 3.60 11.10
CA GLU A 122 2.10 4.53 11.06
C GLU A 122 2.91 4.35 9.75
N PHE A 123 2.66 3.30 9.01
CA PHE A 123 3.39 3.02 7.77
C PHE A 123 3.10 4.07 6.70
N THR A 124 4.15 4.74 6.26
CA THR A 124 4.11 5.66 5.11
C THR A 124 4.83 5.02 3.93
N PRO A 125 4.12 4.66 2.83
CA PRO A 125 4.78 4.17 1.63
C PRO A 125 5.65 5.28 1.01
N SER A 126 6.71 4.92 0.29
CA SER A 126 7.44 5.90 -0.49
C SER A 126 6.55 6.51 -1.58
N GLU A 127 6.84 7.74 -2.01
CA GLU A 127 6.08 8.41 -3.09
C GLU A 127 5.99 7.53 -4.35
N ARG A 128 7.10 6.89 -4.72
CA ARG A 128 7.13 5.94 -5.85
C ARG A 128 6.19 4.75 -5.67
N GLN A 129 6.11 4.20 -4.47
CA GLN A 129 5.19 3.09 -4.17
C GLN A 129 3.74 3.55 -4.23
N TYR A 130 3.44 4.73 -3.68
CA TYR A 130 2.11 5.33 -3.74
C TYR A 130 1.67 5.56 -5.19
N VAL A 131 2.48 6.25 -5.99
CA VAL A 131 2.19 6.54 -7.41
C VAL A 131 1.93 5.23 -8.18
N ALA A 132 2.81 4.23 -8.02
CA ALA A 132 2.65 2.94 -8.70
C ALA A 132 1.36 2.22 -8.31
N MET A 133 0.97 2.25 -7.03
CA MET A 133 -0.22 1.54 -6.54
C MET A 133 -1.51 2.35 -6.74
N CYS A 134 -1.50 3.67 -6.52
CA CYS A 134 -2.71 4.47 -6.40
C CYS A 134 -3.04 5.31 -7.64
N GLU A 135 -2.05 5.62 -8.49
CA GLU A 135 -2.25 6.50 -9.64
C GLU A 135 -2.33 5.76 -10.98
N ASN A 136 -2.37 4.43 -10.97
CA ASN A 136 -2.57 3.65 -12.18
C ASN A 136 -4.06 3.60 -12.58
N LYS A 137 -4.33 3.24 -13.84
CA LYS A 137 -5.67 3.22 -14.45
C LYS A 137 -6.72 2.36 -13.72
N PHE A 138 -6.29 1.34 -12.98
CA PHE A 138 -7.21 0.49 -12.24
C PHE A 138 -7.55 1.12 -10.88
N ALA A 139 -6.52 1.55 -10.15
CA ALA A 139 -6.66 2.22 -8.88
C ALA A 139 -7.52 3.50 -9.00
N THR A 140 -7.28 4.33 -10.01
CA THR A 140 -8.08 5.54 -10.26
C THR A 140 -9.58 5.22 -10.38
N LYS A 141 -9.95 4.17 -11.12
CA LYS A 141 -11.36 3.75 -11.24
C LYS A 141 -11.95 3.24 -9.93
N VAL A 142 -11.14 2.55 -9.11
CA VAL A 142 -11.57 2.06 -7.80
C VAL A 142 -11.82 3.22 -6.83
N VAL A 143 -10.89 4.18 -6.79
CA VAL A 143 -11.01 5.39 -5.98
C VAL A 143 -12.24 6.21 -6.42
N GLU A 144 -12.39 6.44 -7.72
CA GLU A 144 -13.56 7.12 -8.28
C GLU A 144 -14.87 6.40 -7.92
N ALA A 145 -14.93 5.07 -8.04
CA ALA A 145 -16.11 4.30 -7.67
C ALA A 145 -16.42 4.38 -6.18
N THR A 146 -15.41 4.47 -5.30
CA THR A 146 -15.60 4.58 -3.86
C THR A 146 -16.04 5.99 -3.46
N MET A 147 -15.37 7.02 -3.97
CA MET A 147 -15.57 8.42 -3.56
C MET A 147 -16.71 9.15 -4.30
N SER A 148 -17.15 8.63 -5.46
CA SER A 148 -18.27 9.26 -6.19
C SER A 148 -19.57 9.27 -5.37
N GLU A 149 -20.46 10.18 -5.68
CA GLU A 149 -21.81 10.21 -5.10
C GLU A 149 -22.56 8.91 -5.37
N PRO A 150 -23.29 8.36 -4.38
CA PRO A 150 -24.08 7.16 -4.55
C PRO A 150 -25.28 7.44 -5.47
N LYS A 151 -25.54 6.53 -6.38
CA LYS A 151 -26.70 6.65 -7.28
C LYS A 151 -28.04 6.43 -6.59
N TYR A 152 -28.03 5.71 -5.50
CA TYR A 152 -29.21 5.37 -4.72
C TYR A 152 -28.94 5.64 -3.24
N GLU A 153 -29.91 6.24 -2.57
CA GLU A 153 -29.85 6.58 -1.14
C GLU A 153 -30.33 5.44 -0.25
N VAL A 154 -29.91 5.45 1.01
CA VAL A 154 -30.39 4.52 2.06
C VAL A 154 -31.91 4.62 2.16
N GLY A 155 -32.58 3.48 2.36
CA GLY A 155 -34.03 3.37 2.39
C GLY A 155 -34.71 3.29 1.02
N THR A 156 -34.01 3.55 -0.08
CA THR A 156 -34.56 3.42 -1.44
C THR A 156 -34.87 1.97 -1.77
N ILE A 157 -36.06 1.73 -2.36
CA ILE A 157 -36.42 0.42 -2.91
C ILE A 157 -35.89 0.32 -4.34
N ILE A 158 -35.09 -0.71 -4.56
CA ILE A 158 -34.44 -0.96 -5.85
C ILE A 158 -34.71 -2.39 -6.33
N LYS A 159 -34.43 -2.64 -7.58
CA LYS A 159 -34.52 -3.98 -8.20
C LYS A 159 -33.19 -4.40 -8.79
N GLY A 160 -32.84 -5.68 -8.67
CA GLY A 160 -31.73 -6.28 -9.38
C GLY A 160 -31.94 -6.24 -10.89
N ARG A 161 -30.88 -5.99 -11.64
CA ARG A 161 -30.91 -6.06 -13.12
C ARG A 161 -30.92 -7.49 -13.60
N LYS A 162 -31.31 -7.72 -14.87
CA LYS A 162 -31.31 -9.05 -15.50
C LYS A 162 -29.92 -9.68 -15.62
N ASN A 163 -28.88 -8.84 -15.73
CA ASN A 163 -27.47 -9.26 -15.80
C ASN A 163 -26.77 -9.28 -14.42
N ALA A 164 -27.51 -9.12 -13.35
CA ALA A 164 -26.99 -9.25 -11.99
C ALA A 164 -26.72 -10.72 -11.62
N PRO A 165 -25.86 -10.98 -10.61
CA PRO A 165 -25.71 -12.31 -10.03
C PRO A 165 -27.07 -12.92 -9.65
N VAL A 166 -27.17 -14.24 -9.71
CA VAL A 166 -28.44 -14.98 -9.49
C VAL A 166 -29.17 -14.57 -8.21
N ILE A 167 -28.41 -14.35 -7.12
CA ILE A 167 -28.92 -13.94 -5.82
C ILE A 167 -29.55 -12.53 -5.81
N VAL A 168 -29.23 -11.71 -6.80
CA VAL A 168 -29.74 -10.33 -6.93
C VAL A 168 -30.73 -10.16 -8.08
N LYS A 169 -30.60 -11.00 -9.10
CA LYS A 169 -31.35 -10.91 -10.34
C LYS A 169 -32.87 -10.82 -10.11
N ASP A 170 -33.48 -9.78 -10.67
CA ASP A 170 -34.92 -9.51 -10.67
C ASP A 170 -35.61 -9.42 -9.29
N GLN A 171 -34.87 -9.49 -8.18
CA GLN A 171 -35.39 -9.36 -6.82
C GLN A 171 -35.50 -7.88 -6.41
N LEU A 172 -36.36 -7.62 -5.43
CA LEU A 172 -36.55 -6.31 -4.79
C LEU A 172 -35.74 -6.24 -3.49
N PHE A 173 -35.15 -5.08 -3.23
CA PHE A 173 -34.34 -4.81 -2.06
C PHE A 173 -34.62 -3.43 -1.49
N SER A 174 -34.43 -3.27 -0.18
CA SER A 174 -34.22 -1.98 0.45
C SER A 174 -32.71 -1.76 0.65
N ILE A 175 -32.21 -0.56 0.37
CA ILE A 175 -30.83 -0.18 0.62
C ILE A 175 -30.66 0.09 2.12
N ILE A 176 -29.75 -0.64 2.75
CA ILE A 176 -29.44 -0.50 4.18
C ILE A 176 -28.21 0.41 4.37
N LYS A 177 -27.19 0.24 3.53
CA LYS A 177 -25.95 1.00 3.63
C LYS A 177 -25.29 1.20 2.27
N VAL A 178 -24.72 2.37 2.07
CA VAL A 178 -23.86 2.71 0.91
C VAL A 178 -22.39 2.62 1.34
N ASN A 179 -21.50 2.32 0.42
CA ASN A 179 -20.08 2.05 0.71
C ASN A 179 -19.90 0.99 1.81
N ALA A 180 -20.76 -0.02 1.81
CA ALA A 180 -20.85 -1.01 2.88
C ALA A 180 -19.67 -1.98 2.93
N ALA A 181 -18.91 -2.08 1.85
CA ALA A 181 -17.70 -2.90 1.74
C ALA A 181 -16.72 -2.29 0.74
N PRO A 182 -15.42 -2.64 0.82
CA PRO A 182 -14.43 -2.22 -0.16
C PRO A 182 -14.79 -2.65 -1.59
N VAL A 183 -14.53 -1.77 -2.55
CA VAL A 183 -14.71 -2.04 -3.97
C VAL A 183 -13.77 -3.15 -4.42
N LYS A 184 -14.32 -4.17 -5.09
CA LYS A 184 -13.58 -5.37 -5.53
C LYS A 184 -13.20 -5.36 -7.00
N SER A 185 -13.80 -4.50 -7.80
CA SER A 185 -13.56 -4.43 -9.24
C SER A 185 -13.28 -3.01 -9.72
N ALA A 186 -12.36 -2.85 -10.67
CA ALA A 186 -12.06 -1.57 -11.31
C ALA A 186 -13.06 -1.27 -12.46
N ALA A 187 -14.35 -1.41 -12.18
CA ALA A 187 -15.42 -1.20 -13.15
C ALA A 187 -16.31 -0.01 -12.78
N LYS A 188 -16.90 0.64 -13.77
CA LYS A 188 -17.88 1.71 -13.54
C LYS A 188 -19.08 1.17 -12.76
N GLY A 189 -19.47 1.86 -11.68
CA GLY A 189 -20.56 1.46 -10.80
C GLY A 189 -20.21 0.25 -9.91
N ALA A 190 -18.93 0.09 -9.52
CA ALA A 190 -18.46 -0.95 -8.61
C ALA A 190 -18.67 -0.60 -7.12
N LYS A 191 -19.27 0.58 -6.81
CA LYS A 191 -19.64 0.97 -5.44
C LYS A 191 -20.48 -0.12 -4.79
N MET A 192 -20.14 -0.50 -3.55
CA MET A 192 -20.78 -1.59 -2.82
C MET A 192 -21.92 -1.11 -1.95
N TYR A 193 -23.07 -1.74 -2.11
CA TYR A 193 -24.27 -1.52 -1.32
C TYR A 193 -24.57 -2.73 -0.45
N GLU A 194 -25.06 -2.51 0.76
CA GLU A 194 -25.69 -3.51 1.60
C GLU A 194 -27.20 -3.43 1.38
N LEU A 195 -27.78 -4.56 1.01
CA LEU A 195 -29.16 -4.68 0.57
C LEU A 195 -29.93 -5.67 1.43
N LEU A 196 -31.13 -5.33 1.86
CA LEU A 196 -32.06 -6.25 2.50
C LEU A 196 -33.09 -6.72 1.46
N PRO A 197 -33.11 -8.02 1.10
CA PRO A 197 -34.12 -8.57 0.21
C PRO A 197 -35.50 -8.54 0.88
N PHE A 198 -36.55 -8.24 0.11
CA PHE A 198 -37.92 -8.27 0.64
C PHE A 198 -38.28 -9.67 1.15
N GLY A 199 -38.86 -9.74 2.35
CA GLY A 199 -39.23 -10.98 3.01
C GLY A 199 -38.06 -11.81 3.57
N LYS A 200 -36.87 -11.20 3.68
CA LYS A 200 -35.68 -11.83 4.30
C LYS A 200 -35.21 -10.98 5.49
N THR A 201 -34.43 -11.62 6.37
CA THR A 201 -33.80 -10.99 7.54
C THR A 201 -32.29 -10.81 7.35
N GLN A 202 -31.71 -11.48 6.36
CA GLN A 202 -30.28 -11.39 6.07
C GLN A 202 -30.00 -10.43 4.95
N THR A 203 -29.00 -9.58 5.14
CA THR A 203 -28.52 -8.64 4.12
C THR A 203 -27.55 -9.32 3.16
N ILE A 204 -27.41 -8.74 1.98
CA ILE A 204 -26.43 -9.13 0.96
C ILE A 204 -25.67 -7.92 0.46
N PHE A 205 -24.46 -8.12 -0.08
CA PHE A 205 -23.68 -7.07 -0.71
C PHE A 205 -23.77 -7.16 -2.22
N CYS A 206 -23.95 -6.00 -2.86
CA CYS A 206 -24.05 -5.92 -4.33
C CYS A 206 -23.44 -4.64 -4.87
N GLU A 207 -22.82 -4.72 -6.05
CA GLU A 207 -22.32 -3.54 -6.77
C GLU A 207 -23.46 -2.73 -7.38
N GLU A 208 -23.34 -1.40 -7.36
CA GLU A 208 -24.31 -0.44 -7.90
C GLU A 208 -24.72 -0.75 -9.33
N ARG A 209 -23.77 -1.17 -10.18
CA ARG A 209 -24.02 -1.47 -11.59
C ARG A 209 -25.06 -2.58 -11.84
N TYR A 210 -25.32 -3.42 -10.86
CA TYR A 210 -26.33 -4.48 -10.93
C TYR A 210 -27.71 -4.06 -10.44
N LEU A 211 -27.88 -2.81 -10.03
CA LEU A 211 -29.10 -2.27 -9.46
C LEU A 211 -29.80 -1.32 -10.44
N LYS A 212 -31.10 -1.21 -10.31
CA LYS A 212 -31.94 -0.24 -11.06
C LYS A 212 -33.13 0.20 -10.23
N ASN A 213 -33.63 1.40 -10.50
CA ASN A 213 -34.88 1.88 -9.91
C ASN A 213 -36.04 0.94 -10.28
N VAL A 214 -36.97 0.76 -9.35
CA VAL A 214 -38.26 0.15 -9.62
C VAL A 214 -39.05 1.10 -10.52
N ARG A 215 -39.44 0.68 -11.70
CA ARG A 215 -40.28 1.49 -12.58
C ARG A 215 -41.62 1.73 -11.88
N LYS A 216 -42.02 2.99 -11.68
CA LYS A 216 -43.39 3.34 -11.31
C LYS A 216 -44.28 2.86 -12.47
N HIS A 217 -45.22 1.98 -12.20
CA HIS A 217 -46.25 1.66 -13.16
C HIS A 217 -47.04 2.98 -13.40
N ASN A 218 -46.84 3.60 -14.54
CA ASN A 218 -47.78 4.61 -14.98
C ASN A 218 -49.15 3.91 -15.09
N LYS A 219 -50.01 4.13 -14.12
CA LYS A 219 -51.46 3.86 -14.31
C LYS A 219 -51.85 4.60 -15.57
N LYS A 220 -52.04 3.88 -16.69
CA LYS A 220 -52.75 4.43 -17.83
C LYS A 220 -54.07 4.94 -17.26
N ARG A 221 -54.30 6.26 -17.33
CA ARG A 221 -55.61 6.82 -17.09
C ARG A 221 -56.54 6.16 -18.09
N ILE A 222 -57.50 5.43 -17.58
CA ILE A 222 -58.68 4.96 -18.31
C ILE A 222 -59.56 6.18 -18.52
#